data_ab6e0acde9b134846f910f4c7e909b29
#
_entry.id   ab6e0acde9b134846f910f4c7e909b29
#
_cell.length_a   1.000
_cell.length_b   1.000
_cell.length_c   1.000
_cell.angle_alpha   90.00
_cell.angle_beta   90.00
_cell.angle_gamma   90.00
#
_symmetry.space_group_name_H-M   'P 1'
#
loop_
_entity.id
_entity.type
_entity.pdbx_description
1 polymer ?
#
loop_
_entity_poly.entity_id
_entity_poly.type
_entity_poly.pdbx_seq_one_letter_code
_entity_poly.pdbx_strand_id
1 'polypeptide(L)'
;MEFEKRCWAEIDLDRIEHNLKVIKKQAPKSQIMAVVKADAYGHGDAVVANVLEEAGADKFAVSGFAEAMRLRRAGVTRPVLVLGYTSPQKAAMLSINTITQSVYSLEYARALSSAAVAAHTTVNIHIKVDTGMGRIGFAARDD
;
A
#
# COMPACT_ATOMS: atom_id res chain seq x y z
N MET A 1 10.86 -35.83 2.26
CA MET A 1 9.58 -36.24 1.63
C MET A 1 9.16 -35.09 0.74
N GLU A 2 9.31 -35.26 -0.56
CA GLU A 2 8.89 -34.25 -1.56
C GLU A 2 7.38 -34.41 -1.74
N PHE A 3 6.61 -33.39 -1.36
CA PHE A 3 5.17 -33.41 -1.59
C PHE A 3 4.90 -33.09 -3.07
N GLU A 4 4.32 -34.02 -3.80
CA GLU A 4 3.82 -33.74 -5.13
C GLU A 4 2.74 -32.66 -5.07
N LYS A 5 3.02 -31.50 -5.65
CA LYS A 5 2.07 -30.39 -5.75
C LYS A 5 1.00 -30.75 -6.78
N ARG A 6 -0.26 -30.87 -6.34
CA ARG A 6 -1.39 -31.19 -7.24
C ARG A 6 -1.87 -29.98 -8.05
N CYS A 7 -1.52 -28.76 -7.63
CA CYS A 7 -1.91 -27.53 -8.27
C CYS A 7 -0.90 -26.43 -7.94
N TRP A 8 -0.59 -25.58 -8.90
CA TRP A 8 0.23 -24.40 -8.71
C TRP A 8 -0.22 -23.28 -9.67
N ALA A 9 0.15 -22.04 -9.36
CA ALA A 9 0.01 -20.91 -10.25
C ALA A 9 1.40 -20.52 -10.78
N GLU A 10 1.52 -20.35 -12.09
CA GLU A 10 2.69 -19.76 -12.72
C GLU A 10 2.46 -18.26 -12.89
N ILE A 11 3.35 -17.46 -12.32
CA ILE A 11 3.28 -16.00 -12.41
C ILE A 11 4.35 -15.53 -13.39
N ASP A 12 3.91 -15.01 -14.53
CA ASP A 12 4.77 -14.45 -15.57
C ASP A 12 5.04 -12.97 -15.26
N LEU A 13 6.24 -12.69 -14.77
CA LEU A 13 6.65 -11.35 -14.35
C LEU A 13 6.82 -10.40 -15.53
N ASP A 14 7.23 -10.89 -16.68
CA ASP A 14 7.38 -10.09 -17.91
C ASP A 14 6.03 -9.56 -18.38
N ARG A 15 4.97 -10.35 -18.21
CA ARG A 15 3.59 -9.90 -18.50
C ARG A 15 3.11 -8.85 -17.52
N ILE A 16 3.47 -8.95 -16.25
CA ILE A 16 3.15 -7.93 -15.24
C ILE A 16 3.85 -6.62 -15.59
N GLU A 17 5.13 -6.66 -15.93
CA GLU A 17 5.88 -5.51 -16.41
C GLU A 17 5.28 -4.90 -17.68
N HIS A 18 4.97 -5.75 -18.67
CA HIS A 18 4.31 -5.33 -19.91
C HIS A 18 2.99 -4.61 -19.65
N ASN A 19 2.14 -5.16 -18.78
CA ASN A 19 0.85 -4.58 -18.44
C ASN A 19 1.01 -3.19 -17.80
N LEU A 20 1.98 -3.01 -16.90
CA LEU A 20 2.28 -1.70 -16.34
C LEU A 20 2.68 -0.70 -17.43
N LYS A 21 3.55 -1.10 -18.37
CA LYS A 21 3.97 -0.24 -19.50
C LYS A 21 2.78 0.17 -20.38
N VAL A 22 1.84 -0.75 -20.62
CA VAL A 22 0.59 -0.45 -21.35
C VAL A 22 -0.26 0.58 -20.61
N ILE A 23 -0.46 0.39 -19.29
CA ILE A 23 -1.22 1.33 -18.46
C ILE A 23 -0.56 2.71 -18.45
N LYS A 24 0.76 2.79 -18.34
CA LYS A 24 1.50 4.07 -18.38
C LYS A 24 1.29 4.82 -19.70
N LYS A 25 1.22 4.12 -20.82
CA LYS A 25 0.93 4.73 -22.14
C LYS A 25 -0.49 5.29 -22.22
N GLN A 26 -1.46 4.66 -21.53
CA GLN A 26 -2.85 5.14 -21.49
C GLN A 26 -3.03 6.33 -20.55
N ALA A 27 -2.19 6.47 -19.54
CA ALA A 27 -2.26 7.52 -18.53
C ALA A 27 -0.92 8.29 -18.39
N PRO A 28 -0.39 8.91 -19.46
CA PRO A 28 0.98 9.42 -19.51
C PRO A 28 1.24 10.60 -18.55
N LYS A 29 0.19 11.26 -18.08
CA LYS A 29 0.27 12.40 -17.14
C LYS A 29 -0.01 12.01 -15.69
N SER A 30 -0.34 10.72 -15.43
CA SER A 30 -0.71 10.24 -14.10
C SER A 30 0.42 9.45 -13.46
N GLN A 31 0.56 9.59 -12.15
CA GLN A 31 1.36 8.65 -11.36
C GLN A 31 0.58 7.35 -11.19
N ILE A 32 1.29 6.23 -11.18
CA ILE A 32 0.70 4.91 -11.00
C ILE A 32 0.98 4.41 -9.58
N MET A 33 -0.09 4.10 -8.86
CA MET A 33 -0.02 3.40 -7.58
C MET A 33 -0.41 1.93 -7.77
N ALA A 34 0.57 1.04 -7.67
CA ALA A 34 0.34 -0.39 -7.77
C ALA A 34 -0.24 -0.94 -6.46
N VAL A 35 -1.40 -1.60 -6.52
CA VAL A 35 -2.04 -2.23 -5.37
C VAL A 35 -1.60 -3.68 -5.28
N VAL A 36 -0.74 -3.99 -4.29
CA VAL A 36 -0.11 -5.32 -4.09
C VAL A 36 -0.51 -5.95 -2.75
N LYS A 37 -1.67 -5.58 -2.22
CA LYS A 37 -2.25 -6.17 -1.01
C LYS A 37 -2.56 -7.66 -1.17
N ALA A 38 -2.75 -8.35 -0.05
CA ALA A 38 -3.07 -9.78 -0.01
C ALA A 38 -2.09 -10.61 -0.86
N ASP A 39 -0.77 -10.40 -0.63
CA ASP A 39 0.32 -11.06 -1.35
C ASP A 39 0.23 -10.84 -2.88
N ALA A 40 -0.02 -9.58 -3.29
CA ALA A 40 -0.33 -9.21 -4.69
C ALA A 40 -1.44 -10.08 -5.28
N TYR A 41 -2.53 -10.29 -4.50
CA TYR A 41 -3.65 -11.17 -4.85
C TYR A 41 -3.21 -12.62 -5.13
N GLY A 42 -2.22 -13.11 -4.40
CA GLY A 42 -1.65 -14.44 -4.54
C GLY A 42 -0.51 -14.57 -5.56
N HIS A 43 -0.03 -13.45 -6.12
CA HIS A 43 1.07 -13.45 -7.10
C HIS A 43 2.45 -13.30 -6.45
N GLY A 44 2.53 -13.07 -5.14
CA GLY A 44 3.79 -12.81 -4.42
C GLY A 44 4.15 -11.32 -4.37
N ASP A 45 3.74 -10.64 -3.29
CA ASP A 45 3.82 -9.17 -3.17
C ASP A 45 5.25 -8.62 -3.30
N ALA A 46 6.23 -9.27 -2.69
CA ALA A 46 7.62 -8.82 -2.69
C ALA A 46 8.23 -8.86 -4.10
N VAL A 47 8.05 -9.96 -4.81
CA VAL A 47 8.61 -10.15 -6.16
C VAL A 47 7.91 -9.23 -7.15
N VAL A 48 6.56 -9.20 -7.13
CA VAL A 48 5.76 -8.35 -8.00
C VAL A 48 6.05 -6.87 -7.76
N ALA A 49 6.20 -6.44 -6.50
CA ALA A 49 6.49 -5.04 -6.21
C ALA A 49 7.87 -4.61 -6.73
N ASN A 50 8.91 -5.44 -6.62
CA ASN A 50 10.23 -5.13 -7.16
C ASN A 50 10.19 -4.98 -8.68
N VAL A 51 9.56 -5.91 -9.40
CA VAL A 51 9.40 -5.83 -10.85
C VAL A 51 8.64 -4.56 -11.26
N LEU A 52 7.55 -4.24 -10.56
CA LEU A 52 6.77 -3.04 -10.84
C LEU A 52 7.54 -1.75 -10.49
N GLU A 53 8.37 -1.74 -9.45
CA GLU A 53 9.22 -0.60 -9.10
C GLU A 53 10.26 -0.34 -10.20
N GLU A 54 10.95 -1.38 -10.67
CA GLU A 54 11.92 -1.31 -11.77
C GLU A 54 11.25 -0.87 -13.08
N ALA A 55 10.05 -1.35 -13.36
CA ALA A 55 9.23 -0.94 -14.51
C ALA A 55 8.65 0.48 -14.38
N GLY A 56 8.84 1.14 -13.23
CA GLY A 56 8.52 2.53 -13.00
C GLY A 56 7.15 2.78 -12.39
N ALA A 57 6.62 1.90 -11.56
CA ALA A 57 5.52 2.23 -10.65
C ALA A 57 5.96 3.35 -9.69
N ASP A 58 5.10 4.34 -9.48
CA ASP A 58 5.45 5.51 -8.68
C ASP A 58 5.22 5.28 -7.19
N LYS A 59 4.24 4.47 -6.84
CA LYS A 59 3.79 4.20 -5.46
C LYS A 59 3.21 2.79 -5.35
N PHE A 60 3.11 2.30 -4.13
CA PHE A 60 2.44 1.04 -3.80
C PHE A 60 1.31 1.25 -2.80
N ALA A 61 0.32 0.36 -2.80
CA ALA A 61 -0.71 0.32 -1.78
C ALA A 61 -0.95 -1.11 -1.27
N VAL A 62 -1.12 -1.24 0.03
CA VAL A 62 -1.31 -2.50 0.75
C VAL A 62 -2.47 -2.41 1.73
N SER A 63 -2.96 -3.55 2.24
CA SER A 63 -4.07 -3.55 3.20
C SER A 63 -3.65 -3.10 4.59
N GLY A 64 -2.46 -3.48 5.05
CA GLY A 64 -2.06 -3.27 6.42
C GLY A 64 -0.55 -3.09 6.62
N PHE A 65 -0.20 -2.70 7.84
CA PHE A 65 1.19 -2.38 8.22
C PHE A 65 2.16 -3.55 8.00
N ALA A 66 1.75 -4.79 8.28
CA ALA A 66 2.61 -5.95 8.11
C ALA A 66 3.01 -6.18 6.64
N GLU A 67 2.08 -5.96 5.71
CA GLU A 67 2.36 -6.03 4.26
C GLU A 67 3.32 -4.91 3.84
N ALA A 68 3.10 -3.66 4.31
CA ALA A 68 4.02 -2.56 4.05
C ALA A 68 5.45 -2.87 4.51
N MET A 69 5.59 -3.45 5.70
CA MET A 69 6.90 -3.88 6.23
C MET A 69 7.52 -5.02 5.43
N ARG A 70 6.71 -5.92 4.84
CA ARG A 70 7.21 -6.96 3.92
C ARG A 70 7.84 -6.33 2.68
N LEU A 71 7.16 -5.37 2.06
CA LEU A 71 7.70 -4.64 0.91
C LEU A 71 9.00 -3.93 1.25
N ARG A 72 9.08 -3.26 2.41
CA ARG A 72 10.32 -2.60 2.85
C ARG A 72 11.48 -3.58 3.04
N ARG A 73 11.23 -4.75 3.66
CA ARG A 73 12.25 -5.80 3.81
C ARG A 73 12.68 -6.42 2.48
N ALA A 74 11.81 -6.42 1.48
CA ALA A 74 12.10 -6.85 0.12
C ALA A 74 12.87 -5.80 -0.71
N GLY A 75 13.17 -4.63 -0.14
CA GLY A 75 13.96 -3.60 -0.81
C GLY A 75 13.15 -2.53 -1.54
N VAL A 76 11.82 -2.60 -1.55
CA VAL A 76 10.98 -1.58 -2.18
C VAL A 76 11.22 -0.22 -1.53
N THR A 77 11.59 0.79 -2.34
CA THR A 77 11.95 2.14 -1.87
C THR A 77 10.83 3.16 -2.11
N ARG A 78 9.98 2.93 -3.12
CA ARG A 78 8.86 3.84 -3.45
C ARG A 78 7.88 4.01 -2.29
N PRO A 79 7.15 5.13 -2.23
CA PRO A 79 6.14 5.35 -1.20
C PRO A 79 5.13 4.20 -1.12
N VAL A 80 4.81 3.77 0.10
CA VAL A 80 3.82 2.72 0.36
C VAL A 80 2.67 3.31 1.17
N LEU A 81 1.45 3.15 0.69
CA LEU A 81 0.21 3.55 1.34
C LEU A 81 -0.45 2.34 2.00
N VAL A 82 -0.72 2.44 3.30
CA VAL A 82 -1.60 1.49 4.00
C VAL A 82 -3.05 1.94 3.86
N LEU A 83 -3.88 1.10 3.23
CA LEU A 83 -5.28 1.40 2.95
C LEU A 83 -6.21 1.18 4.15
N GLY A 84 -5.84 0.27 5.06
CA GLY A 84 -6.62 -0.10 6.22
C GLY A 84 -6.10 0.50 7.53
N TYR A 85 -6.53 -0.09 8.64
CA TYR A 85 -6.15 0.33 9.97
C TYR A 85 -4.71 -0.04 10.33
N THR A 86 -4.02 0.89 10.97
CA THR A 86 -2.75 0.63 11.70
C THR A 86 -2.90 1.19 13.12
N SER A 87 -2.48 0.44 14.12
CA SER A 87 -2.49 0.96 15.50
C SER A 87 -1.69 2.27 15.61
N PRO A 88 -2.25 3.32 16.23
CA PRO A 88 -1.54 4.59 16.43
C PRO A 88 -0.17 4.44 17.11
N GLN A 89 0.02 3.45 17.99
CA GLN A 89 1.31 3.15 18.62
C GLN A 89 2.44 2.83 17.63
N LYS A 90 2.11 2.57 16.37
CA LYS A 90 3.09 2.35 15.29
C LYS A 90 3.52 3.64 14.58
N ALA A 91 3.14 4.83 15.09
CA ALA A 91 3.46 6.11 14.47
C ALA A 91 4.97 6.27 14.15
N ALA A 92 5.86 5.95 15.10
CA ALA A 92 7.30 5.98 14.89
C ALA A 92 7.74 5.02 13.77
N MET A 93 7.17 3.82 13.73
CA MET A 93 7.50 2.82 12.71
C MET A 93 6.99 3.22 11.31
N LEU A 94 5.81 3.83 11.22
CA LEU A 94 5.30 4.40 9.96
C LEU A 94 6.24 5.47 9.43
N SER A 95 6.69 6.38 10.30
CA SER A 95 7.60 7.46 9.96
C SER A 95 8.97 6.96 9.48
N ILE A 96 9.65 6.14 10.29
CA ILE A 96 11.00 5.63 10.00
C ILE A 96 11.03 4.85 8.69
N ASN A 97 9.96 4.09 8.39
CA ASN A 97 9.87 3.30 7.18
C ASN A 97 9.22 4.04 6.01
N THR A 98 8.98 5.33 6.13
CA THR A 98 8.35 6.18 5.09
C THR A 98 7.05 5.54 4.55
N ILE A 99 6.19 5.08 5.47
CA ILE A 99 4.90 4.49 5.15
C ILE A 99 3.82 5.54 5.37
N THR A 100 2.99 5.75 4.35
CA THR A 100 1.83 6.64 4.41
C THR A 100 0.61 5.88 4.96
N GLN A 101 -0.14 6.50 5.87
CA GLN A 101 -1.31 5.90 6.48
C GLN A 101 -2.61 6.53 5.98
N SER A 102 -3.59 5.72 5.57
CA SER A 102 -4.94 6.21 5.29
C SER A 102 -5.65 6.61 6.58
N VAL A 103 -6.21 7.82 6.60
CA VAL A 103 -7.03 8.35 7.70
C VAL A 103 -8.47 8.45 7.20
N TYR A 104 -9.40 7.86 7.93
CA TYR A 104 -10.78 7.66 7.51
C TYR A 104 -11.82 8.12 8.55
N SER A 105 -11.35 8.63 9.70
CA SER A 105 -12.19 9.27 10.72
C SER A 105 -11.39 10.30 11.51
N LEU A 106 -12.08 11.29 12.08
CA LEU A 106 -11.45 12.31 12.92
C LEU A 106 -10.88 11.71 14.22
N GLU A 107 -11.56 10.72 14.79
CA GLU A 107 -11.10 9.99 15.96
C GLU A 107 -9.74 9.32 15.69
N TYR A 108 -9.65 8.57 14.60
CA TYR A 108 -8.39 7.93 14.21
C TYR A 108 -7.29 8.95 13.90
N ALA A 109 -7.62 10.06 13.23
CA ALA A 109 -6.66 11.13 12.95
C ALA A 109 -6.06 11.70 14.24
N ARG A 110 -6.90 11.99 15.25
CA ARG A 110 -6.48 12.51 16.56
C ARG A 110 -5.59 11.49 17.29
N ALA A 111 -6.00 10.23 17.33
CA ALA A 111 -5.22 9.18 17.98
C ALA A 111 -3.83 9.02 17.35
N LEU A 112 -3.75 8.97 15.99
CA LEU A 112 -2.49 8.87 15.26
C LEU A 112 -1.62 10.12 15.48
N SER A 113 -2.20 11.32 15.46
CA SER A 113 -1.51 12.59 15.73
C SER A 113 -0.92 12.62 17.14
N SER A 114 -1.70 12.25 18.16
CA SER A 114 -1.23 12.20 19.55
C SER A 114 -0.07 11.22 19.72
N ALA A 115 -0.14 10.06 19.08
CA ALA A 115 0.95 9.07 19.11
C ALA A 115 2.20 9.56 18.38
N ALA A 116 2.06 10.26 17.25
CA ALA A 116 3.17 10.84 16.52
C ALA A 116 3.87 11.95 17.34
N VAL A 117 3.10 12.84 17.99
CA VAL A 117 3.63 13.87 18.88
C VAL A 117 4.39 13.24 20.05
N ALA A 118 3.81 12.23 20.71
CA ALA A 118 4.46 11.53 21.82
C ALA A 118 5.76 10.82 21.40
N ALA A 119 5.85 10.39 20.14
CA ALA A 119 7.04 9.76 19.57
C ALA A 119 8.01 10.78 18.91
N HIS A 120 7.76 12.09 19.04
CA HIS A 120 8.55 13.16 18.40
C HIS A 120 8.76 12.93 16.89
N THR A 121 7.72 12.52 16.19
CA THR A 121 7.79 12.17 14.76
C THR A 121 6.61 12.73 13.95
N THR A 122 6.71 12.63 12.63
CA THR A 122 5.66 13.01 11.70
C THR A 122 5.27 11.80 10.87
N VAL A 123 3.98 11.58 10.67
CA VAL A 123 3.44 10.51 9.82
C VAL A 123 2.77 11.12 8.60
N ASN A 124 3.16 10.66 7.42
CA ASN A 124 2.46 11.00 6.18
C ASN A 124 1.08 10.33 6.15
N ILE A 125 0.06 11.09 5.77
CA ILE A 125 -1.30 10.56 5.70
C ILE A 125 -1.96 10.81 4.34
N HIS A 126 -2.90 9.93 3.97
CA HIS A 126 -3.92 10.19 2.96
C HIS A 126 -5.30 10.23 3.63
N ILE A 127 -6.06 11.29 3.38
CA ILE A 127 -7.46 11.36 3.81
C ILE A 127 -8.28 10.48 2.86
N LYS A 128 -9.00 9.53 3.43
CA LYS A 128 -9.87 8.63 2.67
C LYS A 128 -11.31 9.14 2.72
N VAL A 129 -11.83 9.48 1.55
CA VAL A 129 -13.24 9.89 1.37
C VAL A 129 -14.04 8.69 0.85
N ASP A 130 -15.20 8.44 1.46
CA ASP A 130 -16.17 7.45 0.96
C ASP A 130 -17.09 8.13 -0.05
N THR A 131 -16.91 7.77 -1.31
CA THR A 131 -17.71 8.29 -2.44
C THR A 131 -18.81 7.33 -2.88
N GLY A 132 -19.19 6.38 -2.02
CA GLY A 132 -20.31 5.46 -2.28
C GLY A 132 -20.01 3.98 -2.06
N MET A 133 -18.79 3.59 -1.77
CA MET A 133 -18.46 2.18 -1.44
C MET A 133 -19.06 1.74 -0.10
N GLY A 134 -19.27 2.68 0.85
CA GLY A 134 -19.90 2.41 2.14
C GLY A 134 -19.12 1.51 3.08
N ARG A 135 -17.77 1.55 3.03
CA ARG A 135 -16.93 0.67 3.87
C ARG A 135 -16.18 1.43 4.96
N ILE A 136 -15.28 2.30 4.58
CA ILE A 136 -14.52 3.22 5.46
C ILE A 136 -14.17 4.49 4.70
N GLY A 137 -14.15 5.61 5.38
CA GLY A 137 -13.84 6.92 4.82
C GLY A 137 -14.71 7.99 5.44
N PHE A 138 -14.32 9.24 5.26
CA PHE A 138 -15.21 10.36 5.56
C PHE A 138 -16.34 10.34 4.55
N ALA A 139 -17.59 10.31 5.03
CA ALA A 139 -18.75 10.43 4.17
C ALA A 139 -18.78 11.82 3.56
N ALA A 140 -18.99 11.91 2.25
CA ALA A 140 -19.39 13.17 1.63
C ALA A 140 -20.84 13.44 2.08
N ARG A 141 -21.04 14.37 3.00
CA ARG A 141 -22.36 14.90 3.37
C ARG A 141 -22.45 16.28 2.78
N ASP A 142 -23.53 16.52 2.08
CA ASP A 142 -23.98 17.87 1.75
C ASP A 142 -24.62 18.44 3.03
N ASP A 143 -23.83 19.09 3.88
CA ASP A 143 -24.30 19.90 5.01
C ASP A 143 -24.13 21.38 4.69
#